data_5005d5763e60ef168bb15f600cb86abc
#
_entry.id   5005d5763e60ef168bb15f600cb86abc
#
_cell.length_a   1.000
_cell.length_b   1.000
_cell.length_c   1.000
_cell.angle_alpha   90.00
_cell.angle_beta   90.00
_cell.angle_gamma   90.00
#
_symmetry.space_group_name_H-M   'P 1'
#
loop_
_entity.id
_entity.type
_entity.pdbx_description
1 polymer ?
#
loop_
_entity_poly.entity_id
_entity_poly.type
_entity_poly.pdbx_seq_one_letter_code
_entity_poly.pdbx_strand_id
1 'polypeptide(L)'
;MKIDLSIITKSINKELTQEADISLTSFRSRLGDFPIVRKAPVTLQIRNEENAAVFVKGTVDIDVMIPCARCLEEVRTPIRFDIDKKLTVREEGLVDEEMEEPDYLIGFELDVDKLVYAEILVNWPMRVLCKDDCKGICKVCGMNLNKGACSCQRTELDPRMAAMQDIFNRFKEV
;
A
#
# COMPACT_ATOMS: atom_id res chain seq x y z
N MET A 1 1.97 17.72 -6.18
CA MET A 1 2.28 18.48 -7.43
C MET A 1 1.14 18.27 -8.42
N LYS A 2 0.70 19.36 -9.13
CA LYS A 2 -0.36 19.27 -10.14
C LYS A 2 0.21 19.47 -11.53
N ILE A 3 -0.26 18.68 -12.49
CA ILE A 3 0.12 18.74 -13.91
C ILE A 3 -1.12 19.08 -14.72
N ASP A 4 -1.05 20.15 -15.52
CA ASP A 4 -2.12 20.52 -16.44
C ASP A 4 -2.00 19.73 -17.74
N LEU A 5 -2.98 18.90 -18.03
CA LEU A 5 -3.05 18.03 -19.20
C LEU A 5 -3.85 18.66 -20.35
N SER A 6 -4.40 19.85 -20.18
CA SER A 6 -5.19 20.55 -21.21
C SER A 6 -4.41 20.80 -22.50
N ILE A 7 -3.08 20.99 -22.39
CA ILE A 7 -2.20 21.22 -23.54
C ILE A 7 -2.01 19.93 -24.36
N ILE A 8 -2.06 18.78 -23.68
CA ILE A 8 -1.85 17.46 -24.34
C ILE A 8 -3.15 17.01 -24.99
N THR A 9 -4.30 17.25 -24.36
CA THR A 9 -5.61 16.85 -24.90
C THR A 9 -5.94 17.54 -26.23
N LYS A 10 -5.40 18.75 -26.47
CA LYS A 10 -5.62 19.52 -27.69
C LYS A 10 -4.73 19.10 -28.89
N SER A 11 -3.77 18.24 -28.69
CA SER A 11 -2.79 17.87 -29.73
C SER A 11 -2.69 16.38 -29.88
N ILE A 12 -3.00 15.86 -31.06
CA ILE A 12 -2.93 14.41 -31.38
C ILE A 12 -1.47 13.96 -31.36
N ASN A 13 -1.22 12.76 -30.83
CA ASN A 13 0.10 12.12 -30.75
C ASN A 13 1.17 12.95 -30.02
N LYS A 14 0.76 13.87 -29.15
CA LYS A 14 1.70 14.61 -28.32
C LYS A 14 2.11 13.77 -27.13
N GLU A 15 3.42 13.71 -26.92
CA GLU A 15 4.03 13.10 -25.74
C GLU A 15 4.62 14.18 -24.85
N LEU A 16 4.44 14.02 -23.54
CA LEU A 16 5.07 14.82 -22.50
C LEU A 16 5.74 13.88 -21.51
N THR A 17 7.01 14.07 -21.27
CA THR A 17 7.70 13.44 -20.16
C THR A 17 7.94 14.49 -19.08
N GLN A 18 7.44 14.24 -17.90
CA GLN A 18 7.59 15.14 -16.77
C GLN A 18 8.06 14.41 -15.54
N GLU A 19 9.08 14.94 -14.89
CA GLU A 19 9.55 14.48 -13.60
C GLU A 19 8.80 15.21 -12.49
N ALA A 20 8.31 14.47 -11.51
CA ALA A 20 7.54 14.98 -10.38
C ALA A 20 8.08 14.45 -9.08
N ASP A 21 8.33 15.34 -8.12
CA ASP A 21 8.69 14.97 -6.77
C ASP A 21 7.45 14.58 -5.97
N ILE A 22 7.52 13.46 -5.28
CA ILE A 22 6.48 13.03 -4.35
C ILE A 22 6.58 13.88 -3.07
N SER A 23 5.55 14.66 -2.75
CA SER A 23 5.54 15.49 -1.53
C SER A 23 5.03 14.73 -0.30
N LEU A 24 4.45 13.54 -0.47
CA LEU A 24 3.97 12.70 0.63
C LEU A 24 5.10 12.36 1.61
N THR A 25 4.91 12.63 2.88
CA THR A 25 5.85 12.27 3.97
C THR A 25 5.45 11.00 4.71
N SER A 26 4.17 10.66 4.68
CA SER A 26 3.62 9.45 5.25
C SER A 26 2.42 8.97 4.44
N PHE A 27 2.18 7.67 4.48
CA PHE A 27 0.98 7.06 3.94
C PHE A 27 -0.02 6.81 5.06
N ARG A 28 -1.13 7.56 5.05
CA ARG A 28 -2.20 7.46 6.05
C ARG A 28 -3.38 6.71 5.49
N SER A 29 -3.79 5.65 6.17
CA SER A 29 -4.95 4.86 5.80
C SER A 29 -5.72 4.41 7.04
N ARG A 30 -6.80 3.65 6.85
CA ARG A 30 -7.52 3.01 7.97
C ARG A 30 -6.66 2.01 8.75
N LEU A 31 -5.55 1.54 8.16
CA LEU A 31 -4.61 0.60 8.78
C LEU A 31 -3.61 1.31 9.70
N GLY A 32 -3.41 2.60 9.56
CA GLY A 32 -2.47 3.40 10.34
C GLY A 32 -1.79 4.50 9.55
N ASP A 33 -0.76 5.11 10.16
CA ASP A 33 0.10 6.12 9.57
C ASP A 33 1.50 5.51 9.40
N PHE A 34 1.98 5.42 8.17
CA PHE A 34 3.21 4.74 7.79
C PHE A 34 4.19 5.75 7.19
N PRO A 35 5.31 6.06 7.88
CA PRO A 35 6.30 7.01 7.39
C PRO A 35 6.96 6.55 6.09
N ILE A 36 7.07 7.45 5.11
CA ILE A 36 7.83 7.24 3.88
C ILE A 36 9.25 7.73 4.14
N VAL A 37 10.23 6.81 4.18
CA VAL A 37 11.63 7.12 4.54
C VAL A 37 12.53 7.34 3.34
N ARG A 38 12.14 6.86 2.18
CA ARG A 38 12.81 7.13 0.90
C ARG A 38 11.76 7.26 -0.20
N LYS A 39 11.99 8.17 -1.10
CA LYS A 39 11.18 8.39 -2.30
C LYS A 39 12.08 8.81 -3.45
N ALA A 40 11.92 8.16 -4.59
CA ALA A 40 12.52 8.59 -5.84
C ALA A 40 11.54 9.52 -6.57
N PRO A 41 12.02 10.48 -7.37
CA PRO A 41 11.17 11.24 -8.29
C PRO A 41 10.43 10.29 -9.23
N VAL A 42 9.18 10.61 -9.53
CA VAL A 42 8.36 9.85 -10.48
C VAL A 42 8.50 10.49 -11.85
N THR A 43 8.96 9.72 -12.82
CA THR A 43 8.96 10.15 -14.22
C THR A 43 7.65 9.71 -14.87
N LEU A 44 6.79 10.66 -15.20
CA LEU A 44 5.52 10.41 -15.87
C LEU A 44 5.67 10.63 -17.38
N GLN A 45 5.32 9.63 -18.16
CA GLN A 45 5.17 9.69 -19.60
C GLN A 45 3.68 9.80 -19.92
N ILE A 46 3.29 10.90 -20.53
CA ILE A 46 1.90 11.23 -20.82
C ILE A 46 1.76 11.34 -22.33
N ARG A 47 0.87 10.55 -22.91
CA ARG A 47 0.65 10.48 -24.35
C ARG A 47 -0.83 10.59 -24.68
N ASN A 48 -1.17 11.44 -25.63
CA ASN A 48 -2.52 11.53 -26.19
C ASN A 48 -2.61 10.68 -27.46
N GLU A 49 -3.54 9.73 -27.50
CA GLU A 49 -3.84 8.94 -28.69
C GLU A 49 -5.22 9.35 -29.23
N GLU A 50 -5.23 9.83 -30.49
CA GLU A 50 -6.44 10.12 -31.28
C GLU A 50 -7.48 11.06 -30.64
N ASN A 51 -7.04 12.02 -29.80
CA ASN A 51 -7.89 12.96 -29.03
C ASN A 51 -8.95 12.33 -28.09
N ALA A 52 -8.98 11.00 -28.01
CA ALA A 52 -9.98 10.29 -27.23
C ALA A 52 -9.45 9.79 -25.89
N ALA A 53 -8.15 9.48 -25.80
CA ALA A 53 -7.56 8.93 -24.60
C ALA A 53 -6.16 9.48 -24.32
N VAL A 54 -5.90 9.77 -23.05
CA VAL A 54 -4.60 10.16 -22.53
C VAL A 54 -4.06 9.00 -21.69
N PHE A 55 -2.92 8.46 -22.08
CA PHE A 55 -2.21 7.44 -21.34
C PHE A 55 -1.19 8.10 -20.42
N VAL A 56 -1.19 7.69 -19.16
CA VAL A 56 -0.25 8.15 -18.13
C VAL A 56 0.52 6.93 -17.63
N LYS A 57 1.81 6.88 -17.94
CA LYS A 57 2.71 5.81 -17.53
C LYS A 57 3.84 6.36 -16.66
N GLY A 58 4.23 5.58 -15.65
CA GLY A 58 5.35 5.96 -14.80
C GLY A 58 5.71 4.83 -13.84
N THR A 59 6.85 4.98 -13.16
CA THR A 59 7.29 4.02 -12.15
C THR A 59 7.47 4.75 -10.82
N VAL A 60 6.93 4.18 -9.76
CA VAL A 60 7.09 4.66 -8.38
C VAL A 60 8.04 3.74 -7.63
N ASP A 61 9.02 4.30 -6.94
CA ASP A 61 9.96 3.59 -6.06
C ASP A 61 10.07 4.35 -4.73
N ILE A 62 9.46 3.79 -3.69
CA ILE A 62 9.44 4.36 -2.35
C ILE A 62 9.77 3.30 -1.31
N ASP A 63 10.30 3.72 -0.15
CA ASP A 63 10.46 2.85 1.01
C ASP A 63 9.57 3.38 2.14
N VAL A 64 8.75 2.50 2.69
CA VAL A 64 7.79 2.80 3.75
C VAL A 64 8.14 2.00 5.00
N MET A 65 8.04 2.60 6.17
CA MET A 65 8.17 1.89 7.45
C MET A 65 6.85 1.22 7.79
N ILE A 66 6.83 -0.11 7.73
CA ILE A 66 5.62 -0.91 8.01
C ILE A 66 5.92 -1.86 9.16
N PRO A 67 5.08 -1.93 10.21
CA PRO A 67 5.29 -2.85 11.30
C PRO A 67 5.18 -4.31 10.85
N CYS A 68 6.10 -5.14 11.32
CA CYS A 68 6.06 -6.58 11.10
C CYS A 68 4.73 -7.17 11.61
N ALA A 69 4.05 -7.94 10.79
CA ALA A 69 2.76 -8.54 11.12
C ALA A 69 2.81 -9.54 12.31
N ARG A 70 4.00 -9.92 12.77
CA ARG A 70 4.18 -10.85 13.90
C ARG A 70 4.76 -10.22 15.15
N CYS A 71 5.78 -9.38 15.03
CA CYS A 71 6.51 -8.84 16.19
C CYS A 71 6.37 -7.32 16.37
N LEU A 72 5.67 -6.66 15.46
CA LEU A 72 5.38 -5.21 15.45
C LEU A 72 6.63 -4.31 15.36
N GLU A 73 7.82 -4.88 15.10
CA GLU A 73 8.99 -4.07 14.80
C GLU A 73 8.86 -3.42 13.44
N GLU A 74 9.28 -2.18 13.34
CA GLU A 74 9.26 -1.45 12.08
C GLU A 74 10.23 -2.05 11.07
N VAL A 75 9.73 -2.27 9.86
CA VAL A 75 10.47 -2.86 8.74
C VAL A 75 10.45 -1.87 7.59
N ARG A 76 11.64 -1.49 7.12
CA ARG A 76 11.77 -0.72 5.89
C ARG A 76 11.38 -1.59 4.71
N THR A 77 10.25 -1.29 4.10
CA THR A 77 9.64 -2.08 3.04
C THR A 77 9.69 -1.30 1.73
N PRO A 78 10.43 -1.77 0.71
CA PRO A 78 10.40 -1.17 -0.61
C PRO A 78 9.07 -1.47 -1.28
N ILE A 79 8.41 -0.43 -1.81
CA ILE A 79 7.19 -0.53 -2.61
C ILE A 79 7.52 0.03 -3.98
N ARG A 80 7.46 -0.84 -5.00
CA ARG A 80 7.71 -0.51 -6.40
C ARG A 80 6.54 -0.96 -7.23
N PHE A 81 6.02 -0.07 -8.04
CA PHE A 81 4.93 -0.37 -8.98
C PHE A 81 4.99 0.56 -10.18
N ASP A 82 4.37 0.11 -11.25
CA ASP A 82 4.20 0.92 -12.45
C ASP A 82 2.79 1.53 -12.46
N ILE A 83 2.73 2.81 -12.78
CA ILE A 83 1.49 3.52 -13.08
C ILE A 83 1.20 3.26 -14.56
N ASP A 84 0.01 2.76 -14.87
CA ASP A 84 -0.52 2.63 -16.24
C ASP A 84 -1.99 3.00 -16.22
N LYS A 85 -2.29 4.27 -16.53
CA LYS A 85 -3.66 4.81 -16.51
C LYS A 85 -4.08 5.24 -17.91
N LYS A 86 -5.31 4.86 -18.26
CA LYS A 86 -5.99 5.31 -19.47
C LYS A 86 -7.10 6.28 -19.08
N LEU A 87 -6.93 7.53 -19.41
CA LEU A 87 -7.88 8.61 -19.13
C LEU A 87 -8.65 8.97 -20.39
N THR A 88 -9.96 8.97 -20.33
CA THR A 88 -10.82 9.36 -21.44
C THR A 88 -11.09 10.87 -21.40
N VAL A 89 -10.93 11.53 -22.52
CA VAL A 89 -11.19 12.97 -22.65
C VAL A 89 -12.69 13.20 -22.83
N ARG A 90 -13.28 14.02 -21.94
CA ARG A 90 -14.66 14.48 -22.03
C ARG A 90 -14.70 16.01 -22.06
N GLU A 91 -15.87 16.60 -22.35
CA GLU A 91 -16.05 18.06 -22.40
C GLU A 91 -15.70 18.72 -21.05
N GLU A 92 -16.04 18.06 -19.94
CA GLU A 92 -15.86 18.58 -18.57
C GLU A 92 -14.47 18.27 -17.99
N GLY A 93 -13.65 17.42 -18.62
CA GLY A 93 -12.34 17.01 -18.11
C GLY A 93 -11.93 15.60 -18.50
N LEU A 94 -10.95 15.08 -17.78
CA LEU A 94 -10.45 13.72 -17.91
C LEU A 94 -11.17 12.81 -16.93
N VAL A 95 -11.50 11.60 -17.38
CA VAL A 95 -12.17 10.56 -16.57
C VAL A 95 -11.34 9.28 -16.63
N ASP A 96 -11.10 8.68 -15.49
CA ASP A 96 -10.56 7.33 -15.39
C ASP A 96 -11.73 6.34 -15.48
N GLU A 97 -11.72 5.45 -16.47
CA GLU A 97 -12.79 4.47 -16.66
C GLU A 97 -12.74 3.33 -15.62
N GLU A 98 -11.60 3.15 -14.96
CA GLU A 98 -11.41 2.13 -13.93
C GLU A 98 -11.87 2.58 -12.53
N MET A 99 -12.01 3.90 -12.31
CA MET A 99 -12.43 4.46 -11.03
C MET A 99 -13.54 5.48 -11.22
N GLU A 100 -14.67 5.28 -10.55
CA GLU A 100 -15.69 6.30 -10.44
C GLU A 100 -15.17 7.46 -9.55
N GLU A 101 -15.12 8.69 -10.12
CA GLU A 101 -14.71 9.92 -9.43
C GLU A 101 -13.33 9.84 -8.72
N PRO A 102 -12.23 9.65 -9.47
CA PRO A 102 -10.91 9.59 -8.86
C PRO A 102 -10.49 10.94 -8.28
N ASP A 103 -10.09 10.96 -7.01
CA ASP A 103 -9.66 12.19 -6.29
C ASP A 103 -8.42 12.87 -6.90
N TYR A 104 -7.66 12.16 -7.74
CA TYR A 104 -6.44 12.67 -8.37
C TYR A 104 -6.69 13.42 -9.69
N LEU A 105 -7.93 13.44 -10.19
CA LEU A 105 -8.33 14.21 -11.37
C LEU A 105 -9.29 15.34 -10.99
N ILE A 106 -9.00 16.56 -11.43
CA ILE A 106 -9.88 17.72 -11.28
C ILE A 106 -9.93 18.43 -12.63
N GLY A 107 -10.98 18.17 -13.43
CA GLY A 107 -11.07 18.64 -14.79
C GLY A 107 -9.90 18.09 -15.65
N PHE A 108 -9.00 18.96 -16.10
CA PHE A 108 -7.80 18.58 -16.85
C PHE A 108 -6.51 18.57 -15.99
N GLU A 109 -6.61 18.78 -14.68
CA GLU A 109 -5.47 18.73 -13.78
C GLU A 109 -5.32 17.34 -13.17
N LEU A 110 -4.08 16.81 -13.24
CA LEU A 110 -3.65 15.57 -12.58
C LEU A 110 -2.85 15.92 -11.32
N ASP A 111 -3.34 15.51 -10.17
CA ASP A 111 -2.61 15.61 -8.90
C ASP A 111 -1.74 14.36 -8.68
N VAL A 112 -0.43 14.51 -8.86
CA VAL A 112 0.53 13.38 -8.79
C VAL A 112 0.57 12.75 -7.40
N ASP A 113 0.50 13.55 -6.32
CA ASP A 113 0.55 13.00 -4.95
C ASP A 113 -0.68 12.13 -4.66
N LYS A 114 -1.86 12.57 -5.11
CA LYS A 114 -3.08 11.79 -4.96
C LYS A 114 -3.09 10.54 -5.84
N LEU A 115 -2.55 10.61 -7.07
CA LEU A 115 -2.38 9.46 -7.94
C LEU A 115 -1.46 8.43 -7.29
N VAL A 116 -0.29 8.86 -6.82
CA VAL A 116 0.65 7.96 -6.11
C VAL A 116 0.01 7.38 -4.86
N TYR A 117 -0.75 8.17 -4.10
CA TYR A 117 -1.48 7.68 -2.93
C TYR A 117 -2.50 6.58 -3.29
N ALA A 118 -3.28 6.77 -4.35
CA ALA A 118 -4.25 5.78 -4.82
C ALA A 118 -3.55 4.48 -5.26
N GLU A 119 -2.44 4.60 -5.98
CA GLU A 119 -1.66 3.44 -6.42
C GLU A 119 -0.96 2.71 -5.26
N ILE A 120 -0.51 3.41 -4.22
CA ILE A 120 0.00 2.79 -2.99
C ILE A 120 -1.09 1.94 -2.34
N LEU A 121 -2.35 2.41 -2.29
CA LEU A 121 -3.48 1.64 -1.75
C LEU A 121 -3.68 0.32 -2.48
N VAL A 122 -3.63 0.35 -3.82
CA VAL A 122 -3.82 -0.85 -4.66
C VAL A 122 -2.65 -1.83 -4.50
N ASN A 123 -1.42 -1.31 -4.43
CA ASN A 123 -0.20 -2.11 -4.36
C ASN A 123 0.29 -2.34 -2.92
N TRP A 124 -0.57 -2.10 -1.91
CA TRP A 124 -0.20 -2.27 -0.52
C TRP A 124 0.16 -3.73 -0.20
N PRO A 125 1.30 -4.01 0.43
CA PRO A 125 1.70 -5.37 0.75
C PRO A 125 0.74 -6.00 1.76
N MET A 126 0.18 -7.16 1.45
CA MET A 126 -0.74 -7.87 2.34
C MET A 126 -0.09 -8.28 3.67
N ARG A 127 1.22 -8.53 3.68
CA ARG A 127 1.94 -8.98 4.87
C ARG A 127 3.41 -8.61 4.79
N VAL A 128 3.88 -7.89 5.81
CA VAL A 128 5.29 -7.56 5.98
C VAL A 128 5.86 -8.34 7.17
N LEU A 129 7.02 -8.95 7.02
CA LEU A 129 7.74 -9.65 8.07
C LEU A 129 9.15 -9.08 8.19
N CYS A 130 9.66 -8.95 9.43
CA CYS A 130 11.05 -8.54 9.66
C CYS A 130 12.05 -9.61 9.21
N LYS A 131 11.62 -10.89 9.22
CA LYS A 131 12.33 -12.08 8.72
C LYS A 131 11.34 -13.23 8.55
N ASP A 132 11.64 -14.20 7.70
CA ASP A 132 10.74 -15.31 7.37
C ASP A 132 10.40 -16.17 8.59
N ASP A 133 11.39 -16.42 9.45
CA ASP A 133 11.27 -17.19 10.69
C ASP A 133 10.87 -16.37 11.91
N CYS A 134 10.29 -15.17 11.73
CA CYS A 134 9.89 -14.30 12.82
C CYS A 134 8.96 -15.03 13.81
N LYS A 135 9.40 -15.12 15.09
CA LYS A 135 8.66 -15.80 16.18
C LYS A 135 7.49 -14.99 16.71
N GLY A 136 7.43 -13.69 16.37
CA GLY A 136 6.36 -12.81 16.82
C GLY A 136 6.50 -12.34 18.26
N ILE A 137 5.36 -11.95 18.86
CA ILE A 137 5.24 -11.55 20.25
C ILE A 137 4.57 -12.63 21.10
N CYS A 138 4.88 -12.68 22.37
CA CYS A 138 4.16 -13.51 23.32
C CYS A 138 2.72 -12.99 23.49
N LYS A 139 1.72 -13.84 23.33
CA LYS A 139 0.30 -13.47 23.48
C LYS A 139 -0.08 -13.07 24.90
N VAL A 140 0.70 -13.48 25.89
CA VAL A 140 0.40 -13.24 27.32
C VAL A 140 1.05 -11.94 27.80
N CYS A 141 2.37 -11.75 27.54
CA CYS A 141 3.11 -10.61 28.09
C CYS A 141 3.58 -9.61 27.02
N GLY A 142 3.33 -9.83 25.73
CA GLY A 142 3.74 -8.94 24.65
C GLY A 142 5.25 -8.96 24.32
N MET A 143 6.06 -9.76 25.02
CA MET A 143 7.50 -9.80 24.78
C MET A 143 7.83 -10.29 23.38
N ASN A 144 8.76 -9.61 22.69
CA ASN A 144 9.24 -10.02 21.37
C ASN A 144 10.08 -11.30 21.47
N LEU A 145 9.56 -12.39 20.92
CA LEU A 145 10.16 -13.72 20.98
C LEU A 145 11.39 -13.89 20.07
N ASN A 146 11.67 -12.91 19.23
CA ASN A 146 12.93 -12.88 18.49
C ASN A 146 14.11 -12.42 19.35
N LYS A 147 13.84 -11.65 20.41
CA LYS A 147 14.84 -11.07 21.32
C LYS A 147 15.09 -11.93 22.56
N GLY A 148 14.19 -12.86 22.87
CA GLY A 148 14.35 -13.73 24.02
C GLY A 148 13.16 -14.66 24.24
N ALA A 149 13.24 -15.48 25.28
CA ALA A 149 12.16 -16.35 25.71
C ALA A 149 11.51 -15.78 27.00
N CYS A 150 10.19 -15.86 27.09
CA CYS A 150 9.45 -15.54 28.31
C CYS A 150 9.05 -16.85 29.05
N SER A 151 8.79 -16.74 30.35
CA SER A 151 8.34 -17.84 31.21
C SER A 151 6.82 -18.04 31.20
N CYS A 152 6.09 -17.34 30.36
CA CYS A 152 4.63 -17.42 30.28
C CYS A 152 4.18 -18.81 29.81
N GLN A 153 3.18 -19.38 30.48
CA GLN A 153 2.48 -20.56 29.98
C GLN A 153 1.64 -20.14 28.76
N ARG A 154 1.97 -20.68 27.58
CA ARG A 154 1.36 -20.29 26.30
C ARG A 154 0.14 -21.14 25.93
N THR A 155 -0.08 -22.23 26.66
CA THR A 155 -1.22 -23.11 26.48
C THR A 155 -2.37 -22.67 27.42
N GLU A 156 -3.12 -21.65 27.00
CA GLU A 156 -4.48 -21.51 27.46
C GLU A 156 -5.33 -22.47 26.64
N LEU A 157 -5.83 -23.50 27.31
CA LEU A 157 -6.84 -24.39 26.74
C LEU A 157 -8.09 -23.55 26.49
N ASP A 158 -8.63 -23.61 25.28
CA ASP A 158 -9.95 -23.02 25.00
C ASP A 158 -10.92 -23.52 26.08
N PRO A 159 -11.63 -22.65 26.84
CA PRO A 159 -12.57 -23.03 27.86
C PRO A 159 -13.62 -24.05 27.38
N ARG A 160 -13.93 -24.04 26.08
CA ARG A 160 -14.83 -25.01 25.43
C ARG A 160 -14.23 -26.41 25.36
N MET A 161 -12.90 -26.51 25.31
CA MET A 161 -12.16 -27.79 25.27
C MET A 161 -11.82 -28.32 26.67
N ALA A 162 -11.95 -27.50 27.72
CA ALA A 162 -11.66 -27.91 29.09
C ALA A 162 -12.50 -29.12 29.53
N ALA A 163 -13.80 -29.12 29.23
CA ALA A 163 -14.71 -30.23 29.54
C ALA A 163 -14.32 -31.52 28.78
N MET A 164 -13.82 -31.42 27.57
CA MET A 164 -13.39 -32.57 26.78
C MET A 164 -12.07 -33.13 27.30
N GLN A 165 -11.19 -32.29 27.81
CA GLN A 165 -9.93 -32.69 28.40
C GLN A 165 -10.14 -33.37 29.79
N ASP A 166 -11.08 -32.92 30.59
CA ASP A 166 -11.46 -33.58 31.83
C ASP A 166 -12.00 -35.01 31.58
N ILE A 167 -12.79 -35.19 30.54
CA ILE A 167 -13.25 -36.50 30.11
C ILE A 167 -12.06 -37.36 29.68
N PHE A 168 -11.16 -36.83 28.85
CA PHE A 168 -10.00 -37.58 28.38
C PHE A 168 -9.03 -37.98 29.49
N ASN A 169 -8.83 -37.11 30.48
CA ASN A 169 -8.00 -37.42 31.65
C ASN A 169 -8.61 -38.55 32.53
N ARG A 170 -9.93 -38.57 32.69
CA ARG A 170 -10.63 -39.65 33.40
C ARG A 170 -10.49 -41.01 32.72
N PHE A 171 -10.38 -41.07 31.40
CA PHE A 171 -10.13 -42.31 30.65
C PHE A 171 -8.68 -42.78 30.69
N LYS A 172 -7.70 -41.92 31.05
CA LYS A 172 -6.30 -42.30 31.20
C LYS A 172 -5.95 -42.90 32.58
N GLU A 173 -6.82 -42.75 33.57
CA GLU A 173 -6.63 -43.26 34.95
C GLU A 173 -7.25 -44.67 35.18
N VAL A 174 -7.68 -45.34 34.10
CA VAL A 174 -8.19 -46.71 34.11
C VAL A 174 -7.15 -47.62 33.35
#